data_ea211a24a80b467db4d1849a0ee0f490
#
_entry.id   ea211a24a80b467db4d1849a0ee0f490
#
_cell.length_a   1.000
_cell.length_b   1.000
_cell.length_c   1.000
_cell.angle_alpha   90.00
_cell.angle_beta   90.00
_cell.angle_gamma   90.00
#
_symmetry.space_group_name_H-M   'P 1'
#
loop_
_entity.id
_entity.type
_entity.pdbx_description
1 polymer ?
#
loop_
_entity_poly.entity_id
_entity_poly.type
_entity_poly.pdbx_seq_one_letter_code
_entity_poly.pdbx_strand_id
1 'polypeptide(L)'
;MTLVLDSSALFSMENLPEEDSVCPTGVVKELRRYNDPRLDLWGDMLRTSDCSDESLHKVEECARRTGDLGRLSPVDMTVIALALDVDGTVLSDDFSILNVCTVMGLPNRSVGTKGIKKVEKWNYQCIGCKKWYKERSQECPICGSPMKAFRKR
;
A
#
# COMPACT_ATOMS: atom_id res chain seq x y z
N MET A 1 -6.32 2.71 -19.87
CA MET A 1 -6.27 2.59 -18.41
C MET A 1 -4.81 2.46 -17.99
N THR A 2 -4.37 3.24 -17.03
CA THR A 2 -3.00 3.20 -16.53
C THR A 2 -2.93 2.35 -15.26
N LEU A 3 -1.99 1.43 -15.21
CA LEU A 3 -1.70 0.65 -14.01
C LEU A 3 -0.61 1.36 -13.19
N VAL A 4 -0.81 1.43 -11.88
CA VAL A 4 0.21 1.90 -10.94
C VAL A 4 0.74 0.71 -10.18
N LEU A 5 2.03 0.43 -10.33
CA LEU A 5 2.66 -0.80 -9.87
C LEU A 5 3.33 -0.61 -8.52
N ASP A 6 3.00 -1.49 -7.58
CA ASP A 6 3.67 -1.61 -6.30
C ASP A 6 4.80 -2.64 -6.41
N SER A 7 5.80 -2.55 -5.52
CA SER A 7 6.94 -3.49 -5.51
C SER A 7 6.49 -4.94 -5.28
N SER A 8 5.50 -5.18 -4.43
CA SER A 8 5.00 -6.54 -4.20
C SER A 8 4.44 -7.16 -5.48
N ALA A 9 3.73 -6.37 -6.29
CA ALA A 9 3.21 -6.83 -7.57
C ALA A 9 4.36 -7.14 -8.54
N LEU A 10 5.36 -6.27 -8.62
CA LEU A 10 6.51 -6.47 -9.48
C LEU A 10 7.32 -7.71 -9.09
N PHE A 11 7.46 -8.01 -7.80
CA PHE A 11 8.11 -9.24 -7.34
C PHE A 11 7.34 -10.50 -7.75
N SER A 12 6.01 -10.40 -7.88
CA SER A 12 5.15 -11.54 -8.26
C SER A 12 5.02 -11.73 -9.77
N MET A 13 5.44 -10.76 -10.58
CA MET A 13 5.34 -10.82 -12.04
C MET A 13 6.55 -11.47 -12.67
N GLU A 14 6.34 -12.25 -13.71
CA GLU A 14 7.41 -12.70 -14.60
C GLU A 14 7.68 -11.67 -15.70
N ASN A 15 6.62 -11.05 -16.21
CA ASN A 15 6.67 -10.06 -17.27
C ASN A 15 5.85 -8.83 -16.88
N LEU A 16 6.24 -7.66 -17.40
CA LEU A 16 5.45 -6.44 -17.20
C LEU A 16 4.10 -6.56 -17.91
N PRO A 17 3.05 -5.88 -17.35
CA PRO A 17 1.74 -5.86 -18.01
C PRO A 17 1.81 -5.24 -19.41
N GLU A 18 0.94 -5.68 -20.30
CA GLU A 18 0.80 -5.08 -21.64
C GLU A 18 0.18 -3.68 -21.57
N GLU A 19 -0.66 -3.44 -20.55
CA GLU A 19 -1.28 -2.14 -20.36
C GLU A 19 -0.25 -1.09 -19.97
N ASP A 20 -0.55 0.16 -20.26
CA ASP A 20 0.27 1.29 -19.84
C ASP A 20 0.45 1.28 -18.32
N SER A 21 1.68 1.37 -17.85
CA SER A 21 1.97 1.24 -16.43
C SER A 21 3.03 2.26 -15.97
N VAL A 22 2.97 2.61 -14.71
CA VAL A 22 3.86 3.57 -14.06
C VAL A 22 4.07 3.15 -12.62
N CYS A 23 5.19 3.54 -12.02
CA CYS A 23 5.41 3.34 -10.59
C CYS A 23 6.14 4.55 -9.99
N PRO A 24 6.02 4.76 -8.67
CA PRO A 24 6.83 5.78 -7.98
C PRO A 24 8.31 5.45 -8.04
N THR A 25 9.17 6.46 -8.01
CA THR A 25 10.61 6.29 -7.99
C THR A 25 11.09 5.44 -6.82
N GLY A 26 10.41 5.53 -5.66
CA GLY A 26 10.71 4.72 -4.48
C GLY A 26 10.56 3.22 -4.70
N VAL A 27 9.63 2.81 -5.57
CA VAL A 27 9.45 1.39 -5.93
C VAL A 27 10.68 0.87 -6.68
N VAL A 28 11.21 1.64 -7.62
CA VAL A 28 12.44 1.26 -8.34
C VAL A 28 13.62 1.16 -7.39
N LYS A 29 13.72 2.09 -6.43
CA LYS A 29 14.78 2.03 -5.40
C LYS A 29 14.69 0.76 -4.56
N GLU A 30 13.49 0.32 -4.20
CA GLU A 30 13.29 -0.94 -3.49
C GLU A 30 13.75 -2.15 -4.31
N LEU A 31 13.40 -2.20 -5.60
CA LEU A 31 13.83 -3.27 -6.49
C LEU A 31 15.37 -3.33 -6.60
N ARG A 32 16.03 -2.18 -6.70
CA ARG A 32 17.49 -2.09 -6.73
C ARG A 32 18.12 -2.58 -5.43
N ARG A 33 17.51 -2.26 -4.30
CA ARG A 33 17.99 -2.70 -2.98
C ARG A 33 18.04 -4.21 -2.87
N TYR A 34 17.07 -4.90 -3.47
CA TYR A 34 17.01 -6.36 -3.47
C TYR A 34 17.79 -7.02 -4.63
N ASN A 35 18.49 -6.23 -5.45
CA ASN A 35 19.23 -6.71 -6.62
C ASN A 35 18.41 -7.62 -7.52
N ASP A 36 17.17 -7.22 -7.79
CA ASP A 36 16.25 -8.00 -8.60
C ASP A 36 16.76 -8.02 -10.07
N PRO A 37 17.10 -9.21 -10.62
CA PRO A 37 17.63 -9.30 -11.98
C PRO A 37 16.64 -8.87 -13.06
N ARG A 38 15.35 -8.87 -12.77
CA ARG A 38 14.31 -8.43 -13.70
C ARG A 38 14.39 -6.93 -13.97
N LEU A 39 14.98 -6.16 -13.05
CA LEU A 39 15.15 -4.73 -13.25
C LEU A 39 16.03 -4.44 -14.47
N ASP A 40 17.02 -5.28 -14.75
CA ASP A 40 17.84 -5.15 -15.95
C ASP A 40 17.04 -5.41 -17.23
N LEU A 41 16.05 -6.31 -17.14
CA LEU A 41 15.15 -6.61 -18.27
C LEU A 41 14.09 -5.51 -18.47
N TRP A 42 13.60 -4.94 -17.39
CA TRP A 42 12.49 -3.98 -17.42
C TRP A 42 12.95 -2.52 -17.46
N GLY A 43 14.21 -2.23 -17.15
CA GLY A 43 14.71 -0.91 -16.82
C GLY A 43 14.18 0.22 -17.72
N ASP A 44 14.26 0.04 -19.05
CA ASP A 44 13.81 1.06 -20.00
C ASP A 44 12.30 1.05 -20.23
N MET A 45 11.61 -0.06 -19.85
CA MET A 45 10.17 -0.21 -20.02
C MET A 45 9.41 0.26 -18.78
N LEU A 46 10.08 0.33 -17.64
CA LEU A 46 9.47 0.71 -16.37
C LEU A 46 9.43 2.24 -16.24
N ARG A 47 8.26 2.81 -16.45
CA ARG A 47 8.06 4.27 -16.35
C ARG A 47 7.90 4.66 -14.89
N THR A 48 8.50 5.78 -14.50
CA THR A 48 8.39 6.31 -13.14
C THR A 48 7.78 7.70 -13.13
N SER A 49 7.03 7.98 -12.08
CA SER A 49 6.49 9.31 -11.80
C SER A 49 6.27 9.43 -10.30
N ASP A 50 6.27 10.64 -9.80
CA ASP A 50 6.01 10.87 -8.37
C ASP A 50 4.64 11.50 -8.16
N CYS A 51 4.04 11.23 -6.99
CA CYS A 51 2.73 11.76 -6.64
C CYS A 51 2.83 13.21 -6.15
N SER A 52 1.67 13.89 -6.15
CA SER A 52 1.55 15.21 -5.53
C SER A 52 1.46 15.08 -4.00
N ASP A 53 1.85 16.14 -3.30
CA ASP A 53 1.72 16.21 -1.84
C ASP A 53 0.25 16.19 -1.41
N GLU A 54 -0.62 16.83 -2.16
CA GLU A 54 -2.06 16.84 -1.89
C GLU A 54 -2.64 15.43 -1.88
N SER A 55 -2.33 14.63 -2.88
CA SER A 55 -2.80 13.24 -2.95
C SER A 55 -2.20 12.40 -1.84
N LEU A 56 -0.93 12.63 -1.51
CA LEU A 56 -0.27 11.91 -0.41
C LEU A 56 -0.97 12.18 0.93
N HIS A 57 -1.35 13.42 1.21
CA HIS A 57 -2.09 13.77 2.42
C HIS A 57 -3.45 13.07 2.49
N LYS A 58 -4.16 12.98 1.36
CA LYS A 58 -5.44 12.26 1.29
C LYS A 58 -5.27 10.78 1.62
N VAL A 59 -4.21 10.16 1.12
CA VAL A 59 -3.91 8.75 1.39
C VAL A 59 -3.57 8.54 2.87
N GLU A 60 -2.72 9.39 3.44
CA GLU A 60 -2.34 9.30 4.85
C GLU A 60 -3.56 9.40 5.76
N GLU A 61 -4.46 10.32 5.49
CA GLU A 61 -5.67 10.50 6.28
C GLU A 61 -6.62 9.29 6.15
N CYS A 62 -6.79 8.77 4.95
CA CYS A 62 -7.59 7.57 4.75
C CYS A 62 -6.99 6.37 5.48
N ALA A 63 -5.68 6.17 5.37
CA ALA A 63 -4.98 5.08 6.04
C ALA A 63 -5.11 5.17 7.57
N ARG A 64 -5.09 6.39 8.10
CA ARG A 64 -5.32 6.61 9.53
C ARG A 64 -6.72 6.17 9.94
N ARG A 65 -7.75 6.52 9.15
CA ARG A 65 -9.14 6.15 9.44
C ARG A 65 -9.39 4.66 9.35
N THR A 66 -8.72 3.96 8.43
CA THR A 66 -8.86 2.50 8.30
C THR A 66 -8.02 1.72 9.30
N GLY A 67 -7.05 2.37 9.94
CA GLY A 67 -6.09 1.72 10.82
C GLY A 67 -4.89 1.12 10.10
N ASP A 68 -4.74 1.37 8.79
CA ASP A 68 -3.64 0.81 8.00
C ASP A 68 -2.35 1.64 8.05
N LEU A 69 -2.39 2.85 8.60
CA LEU A 69 -1.24 3.78 8.56
C LEU A 69 0.05 3.15 9.08
N GLY A 70 -0.02 2.37 10.15
CA GLY A 70 1.15 1.71 10.72
C GLY A 70 1.64 0.49 9.94
N ARG A 71 0.91 0.08 8.90
CA ARG A 71 1.25 -1.06 8.04
C ARG A 71 1.77 -0.65 6.68
N LEU A 72 1.61 0.62 6.34
CA LEU A 72 2.02 1.16 5.05
C LEU A 72 3.35 1.90 5.21
N SER A 73 4.31 1.58 4.35
CA SER A 73 5.55 2.35 4.26
C SER A 73 5.28 3.68 3.53
N PRO A 74 6.19 4.67 3.64
CA PRO A 74 6.07 5.87 2.83
C PRO A 74 5.97 5.57 1.32
N VAL A 75 6.70 4.59 0.82
CA VAL A 75 6.65 4.18 -0.59
C VAL A 75 5.27 3.61 -0.94
N ASP A 76 4.69 2.77 -0.08
CA ASP A 76 3.35 2.21 -0.29
C ASP A 76 2.32 3.32 -0.45
N MET A 77 2.39 4.35 0.38
CA MET A 77 1.48 5.49 0.30
C MET A 77 1.65 6.27 -1.00
N THR A 78 2.88 6.39 -1.51
CA THR A 78 3.13 7.06 -2.79
C THR A 78 2.52 6.29 -3.97
N VAL A 79 2.45 4.97 -3.90
CA VAL A 79 1.78 4.15 -4.92
C VAL A 79 0.30 4.53 -5.03
N ILE A 80 -0.39 4.58 -3.90
CA ILE A 80 -1.81 4.93 -3.86
C ILE A 80 -2.02 6.38 -4.30
N ALA A 81 -1.20 7.30 -3.81
CA ALA A 81 -1.28 8.72 -4.15
C ALA A 81 -1.04 8.96 -5.64
N LEU A 82 -0.09 8.26 -6.25
CA LEU A 82 0.15 8.35 -7.68
C LEU A 82 -1.08 7.89 -8.48
N ALA A 83 -1.73 6.83 -8.03
CA ALA A 83 -2.97 6.35 -8.67
C ALA A 83 -4.07 7.41 -8.61
N LEU A 84 -4.18 8.16 -7.52
CA LEU A 84 -5.10 9.30 -7.45
C LEU A 84 -4.78 10.35 -8.52
N ASP A 85 -3.49 10.70 -8.65
CA ASP A 85 -3.06 11.75 -9.57
C ASP A 85 -3.28 11.39 -11.04
N VAL A 86 -3.09 10.11 -11.40
CA VAL A 86 -3.19 9.66 -12.80
C VAL A 86 -4.52 8.98 -13.12
N ASP A 87 -5.42 8.93 -12.15
CA ASP A 87 -6.71 8.22 -12.27
C ASP A 87 -6.51 6.77 -12.72
N GLY A 88 -5.55 6.09 -12.09
CA GLY A 88 -5.10 4.76 -12.46
C GLY A 88 -5.66 3.66 -11.58
N THR A 89 -5.31 2.43 -11.94
CA THR A 89 -5.62 1.22 -11.18
C THR A 89 -4.36 0.74 -10.46
N VAL A 90 -4.45 0.55 -9.14
CA VAL A 90 -3.32 0.05 -8.35
C VAL A 90 -3.19 -1.46 -8.53
N LEU A 91 -1.99 -1.93 -8.82
CA LEU A 91 -1.65 -3.34 -8.90
C LEU A 91 -0.69 -3.68 -7.76
N SER A 92 -1.14 -4.47 -6.81
CA SER A 92 -0.39 -4.81 -5.60
C SER A 92 -0.85 -6.14 -5.04
N ASP A 93 0.04 -6.84 -4.34
CA ASP A 93 -0.32 -8.01 -3.53
C ASP A 93 -0.32 -7.68 -2.03
N ASP A 94 -0.08 -6.41 -1.67
CA ASP A 94 -0.14 -5.95 -0.29
C ASP A 94 -1.59 -5.65 0.09
N PHE A 95 -2.09 -6.39 1.08
CA PHE A 95 -3.47 -6.29 1.54
C PHE A 95 -3.82 -4.89 2.05
N SER A 96 -2.93 -4.25 2.80
CA SER A 96 -3.18 -2.91 3.34
C SER A 96 -3.29 -1.85 2.24
N ILE A 97 -2.48 -1.96 1.19
CA ILE A 97 -2.58 -1.08 0.02
C ILE A 97 -3.95 -1.27 -0.66
N LEU A 98 -4.34 -2.51 -0.92
CA LEU A 98 -5.62 -2.82 -1.58
C LEU A 98 -6.81 -2.34 -0.75
N ASN A 99 -6.72 -2.50 0.58
CA ASN A 99 -7.79 -2.06 1.48
C ASN A 99 -7.99 -0.55 1.42
N VAL A 100 -6.91 0.23 1.51
CA VAL A 100 -7.00 1.70 1.43
C VAL A 100 -7.53 2.13 0.06
N CYS A 101 -7.06 1.51 -1.03
CA CYS A 101 -7.59 1.79 -2.37
C CYS A 101 -9.10 1.58 -2.43
N THR A 102 -9.59 0.48 -1.88
CA THR A 102 -11.02 0.16 -1.86
C THR A 102 -11.81 1.22 -1.11
N VAL A 103 -11.32 1.66 0.06
CA VAL A 103 -11.98 2.71 0.85
C VAL A 103 -12.02 4.04 0.10
N MET A 104 -10.96 4.36 -0.65
CA MET A 104 -10.87 5.60 -1.42
C MET A 104 -11.62 5.55 -2.75
N GLY A 105 -12.19 4.39 -3.09
CA GLY A 105 -12.87 4.20 -4.37
C GLY A 105 -11.93 4.09 -5.55
N LEU A 106 -10.65 3.76 -5.32
CA LEU A 106 -9.67 3.56 -6.38
C LEU A 106 -9.74 2.13 -6.90
N PRO A 107 -9.77 1.94 -8.22
CA PRO A 107 -9.64 0.61 -8.79
C PRO A 107 -8.33 -0.05 -8.36
N ASN A 108 -8.42 -1.32 -8.01
CA ASN A 108 -7.24 -2.08 -7.57
C ASN A 108 -7.35 -3.53 -7.99
N ARG A 109 -6.20 -4.17 -8.22
CA ARG A 109 -6.09 -5.57 -8.58
C ARG A 109 -4.87 -6.17 -7.90
N SER A 110 -4.91 -7.48 -7.64
CA SER A 110 -3.74 -8.25 -7.21
C SER A 110 -3.20 -9.09 -8.36
N VAL A 111 -1.92 -9.46 -8.29
CA VAL A 111 -1.27 -10.32 -9.28
C VAL A 111 -1.52 -11.78 -8.94
N GLY A 112 -1.23 -12.19 -7.71
CA GLY A 112 -1.26 -13.58 -7.29
C GLY A 112 -2.44 -13.99 -6.44
N THR A 113 -3.28 -13.04 -5.99
CA THR A 113 -4.44 -13.30 -5.14
C THR A 113 -5.65 -12.54 -5.65
N LYS A 114 -6.84 -12.89 -5.14
CA LYS A 114 -8.05 -12.12 -5.43
C LYS A 114 -7.96 -10.76 -4.74
N GLY A 115 -8.38 -9.70 -5.42
CA GLY A 115 -8.48 -8.38 -4.84
C GLY A 115 -9.46 -8.32 -3.66
N ILE A 116 -9.41 -7.25 -2.91
CA ILE A 116 -10.29 -7.04 -1.76
C ILE A 116 -11.71 -6.76 -2.26
N LYS A 117 -12.65 -7.62 -1.87
CA LYS A 117 -14.07 -7.46 -2.17
C LYS A 117 -14.81 -6.68 -1.10
N LYS A 118 -14.25 -6.61 0.11
CA LYS A 118 -14.87 -6.02 1.27
C LYS A 118 -13.83 -5.20 2.02
N VAL A 119 -14.20 -3.98 2.42
CA VAL A 119 -13.33 -3.13 3.21
C VAL A 119 -13.08 -3.77 4.57
N GLU A 120 -11.81 -3.88 4.94
CA GLU A 120 -11.43 -4.35 6.26
C GLU A 120 -10.76 -3.23 7.04
N LYS A 121 -11.13 -3.11 8.30
CA LYS A 121 -10.54 -2.15 9.23
C LYS A 121 -9.71 -2.91 10.26
N TRP A 122 -8.65 -2.28 10.72
CA TRP A 122 -7.79 -2.83 11.75
C TRP A 122 -8.17 -2.25 13.10
N ASN A 123 -8.21 -3.12 14.11
CA ASN A 123 -8.27 -2.72 15.51
C ASN A 123 -6.98 -3.12 16.20
N TYR A 124 -6.66 -2.41 17.25
CA TYR A 124 -5.46 -2.65 18.04
C TYR A 124 -5.85 -2.94 19.47
N GLN A 125 -5.27 -3.98 20.06
CA GLN A 125 -5.51 -4.35 21.45
C GLN A 125 -4.21 -4.26 22.23
N CYS A 126 -4.28 -3.59 23.41
CA CYS A 126 -3.16 -3.62 24.34
C CYS A 126 -2.97 -5.04 24.87
N ILE A 127 -1.74 -5.56 24.81
CA ILE A 127 -1.45 -6.91 25.31
C ILE A 127 -1.44 -6.99 26.83
N GLY A 128 -1.31 -5.83 27.52
CA GLY A 128 -1.36 -5.75 28.98
C GLY A 128 -2.77 -5.67 29.52
N CYS A 129 -3.45 -4.54 29.33
CA CYS A 129 -4.77 -4.29 29.88
C CYS A 129 -5.95 -4.80 29.02
N LYS A 130 -5.66 -5.32 27.82
CA LYS A 130 -6.66 -5.85 26.87
C LYS A 130 -7.67 -4.82 26.33
N LYS A 131 -7.38 -3.54 26.49
CA LYS A 131 -8.25 -2.49 25.96
C LYS A 131 -8.08 -2.35 24.44
N TRP A 132 -9.18 -2.09 23.74
CA TRP A 132 -9.22 -1.93 22.29
C TRP A 132 -9.08 -0.47 21.86
N TYR A 133 -8.35 -0.24 20.78
CA TYR A 133 -8.13 1.08 20.18
C TYR A 133 -8.34 1.01 18.66
N LYS A 134 -8.78 2.11 18.09
CA LYS A 134 -8.99 2.23 16.64
C LYS A 134 -7.71 2.63 15.92
N GLU A 135 -6.78 3.29 16.60
CA GLU A 135 -5.53 3.76 16.05
C GLU A 135 -4.35 3.08 16.73
N ARG A 136 -3.29 2.86 15.93
CA ARG A 136 -2.07 2.29 16.47
C ARG A 136 -1.29 3.35 17.26
N SER A 137 -0.84 2.99 18.44
CA SER A 137 0.18 3.75 19.16
C SER A 137 1.31 2.80 19.56
N GLN A 138 2.49 3.34 19.83
CA GLN A 138 3.63 2.52 20.25
C GLN A 138 3.40 1.87 21.59
N GLU A 139 2.69 2.57 22.47
CA GLU A 139 2.40 2.12 23.83
C GLU A 139 0.95 2.42 24.18
N CYS A 140 0.36 1.56 25.01
CA CYS A 140 -0.95 1.83 25.57
C CYS A 140 -0.90 3.09 26.47
N PRO A 141 -1.79 4.08 26.26
CA PRO A 141 -1.77 5.29 27.08
C PRO A 141 -2.14 5.04 28.55
N ILE A 142 -2.69 3.86 28.86
CA ILE A 142 -3.09 3.51 30.23
C ILE A 142 -2.01 2.70 30.95
N CYS A 143 -1.49 1.63 30.33
CA CYS A 143 -0.57 0.73 30.99
C CYS A 143 0.82 0.68 30.38
N GLY A 144 1.05 1.35 29.26
CA GLY A 144 2.36 1.40 28.60
C GLY A 144 2.78 0.11 27.87
N SER A 145 1.92 -0.89 27.80
CA SER A 145 2.23 -2.14 27.10
C SER A 145 2.11 -1.99 25.58
N PRO A 146 2.84 -2.81 24.79
CA PRO A 146 2.69 -2.80 23.33
C PRO A 146 1.29 -3.20 22.89
N MET A 147 0.93 -2.82 21.67
CA MET A 147 -0.36 -3.17 21.07
C MET A 147 -0.19 -4.23 19.99
N LYS A 148 -1.21 -5.07 19.82
CA LYS A 148 -1.29 -6.08 18.77
C LYS A 148 -2.41 -5.73 17.81
N ALA A 149 -2.15 -5.85 16.51
CA ALA A 149 -3.15 -5.56 15.48
C ALA A 149 -4.05 -6.77 15.24
N PHE A 150 -5.36 -6.52 15.12
CA PHE A 150 -6.35 -7.51 14.78
C PHE A 150 -7.21 -6.97 13.64
N ARG A 151 -7.61 -7.88 12.75
CA ARG A 151 -8.52 -7.55 11.67
C ARG A 151 -9.93 -7.41 12.25
N LYS A 152 -10.60 -6.29 11.95
CA LYS A 152 -11.96 -6.08 12.38
C LYS A 152 -12.90 -6.96 11.54
N ARG A 153 -13.65 -7.80 12.19
CA ARG A 153 -14.67 -8.65 11.56
C ARG A 153 -16.01 -7.93 11.46
#